data_843a91f65e78900c659217108e972381
#
_entry.id   843a91f65e78900c659217108e972381
#
_cell.length_a   1.000
_cell.length_b   1.000
_cell.length_c   1.000
_cell.angle_alpha   90.00
_cell.angle_beta   90.00
_cell.angle_gamma   90.00
#
_symmetry.space_group_name_H-M   'P 1'
#
loop_
_entity.id
_entity.type
_entity.pdbx_description
1 polymer ?
#
loop_
_entity_poly.entity_id
_entity_poly.type
_entity_poly.pdbx_seq_one_letter_code
_entity_poly.pdbx_strand_id
1 'polypeptide(L)'
;HIESLGEECALLDARDVLVVGQGDLGVSVDWSVSAARLADWRASHPQRRVVITGFIARDSSGRITTLGRNGSDFSASIFAALFDARELHIWTDVDGVLSADPRLVPEAVSLDALSYEEACELAYFGAKVIHPQTMLPAMALGLPIFIRNTFNPAHAGTRIAVSGDASQNPVRGLSLADALAIINVEGAGMI
;
A
#
# COMPACT_ATOMS: atom_id res chain seq x y z
N HIS A 1 -7.87 -10.36 21.42
CA HIS A 1 -6.84 -9.61 22.18
C HIS A 1 -7.29 -8.17 22.46
N ILE A 2 -7.81 -7.41 21.45
CA ILE A 2 -8.29 -6.03 21.67
C ILE A 2 -9.40 -5.99 22.72
N GLU A 3 -10.36 -6.89 22.64
CA GLU A 3 -11.45 -7.01 23.63
C GLU A 3 -10.93 -7.39 25.02
N SER A 4 -9.87 -8.22 25.11
CA SER A 4 -9.24 -8.56 26.39
C SER A 4 -8.53 -7.36 27.05
N LEU A 5 -8.31 -6.29 26.31
CA LEU A 5 -7.79 -5.01 26.82
C LEU A 5 -8.92 -4.03 27.22
N GLY A 6 -10.19 -4.47 27.18
CA GLY A 6 -11.33 -3.66 27.51
C GLY A 6 -11.81 -2.70 26.40
N GLU A 7 -11.33 -2.92 25.18
CA GLU A 7 -11.65 -2.08 24.03
C GLU A 7 -12.69 -2.75 23.13
N GLU A 8 -13.78 -2.05 22.85
CA GLU A 8 -14.79 -2.52 21.91
C GLU A 8 -14.26 -2.49 20.48
N CYS A 9 -14.37 -3.61 19.76
CA CYS A 9 -14.04 -3.69 18.34
C CYS A 9 -15.03 -4.56 17.57
N ALA A 10 -15.19 -4.29 16.29
CA ALA A 10 -15.91 -5.15 15.36
C ALA A 10 -14.92 -5.90 14.48
N LEU A 11 -15.25 -7.13 14.10
CA LEU A 11 -14.51 -7.92 13.13
C LEU A 11 -15.23 -7.83 11.78
N LEU A 12 -14.52 -7.36 10.76
CA LEU A 12 -14.98 -7.36 9.36
C LEU A 12 -14.21 -8.41 8.57
N ASP A 13 -14.90 -9.41 8.08
CA ASP A 13 -14.34 -10.29 7.06
C ASP A 13 -14.36 -9.55 5.72
N ALA A 14 -13.20 -9.31 5.12
CA ALA A 14 -13.11 -8.58 3.86
C ALA A 14 -13.95 -9.20 2.73
N ARG A 15 -14.17 -10.51 2.77
CA ARG A 15 -15.02 -11.23 1.79
C ARG A 15 -16.49 -10.81 1.82
N ASP A 16 -16.95 -10.22 2.90
CA ASP A 16 -18.35 -9.79 3.02
C ASP A 16 -18.57 -8.44 2.32
N VAL A 17 -17.50 -7.64 2.21
CA VAL A 17 -17.55 -6.28 1.69
C VAL A 17 -16.81 -6.16 0.36
N LEU A 18 -15.58 -6.65 0.28
CA LEU A 18 -14.69 -6.38 -0.84
C LEU A 18 -14.99 -7.28 -2.05
N VAL A 19 -15.39 -6.65 -3.15
CA VAL A 19 -15.62 -7.30 -4.44
C VAL A 19 -14.56 -6.85 -5.43
N VAL A 20 -13.94 -7.81 -6.11
CA VAL A 20 -12.86 -7.57 -7.07
C VAL A 20 -13.09 -8.33 -8.38
N GLY A 21 -12.52 -7.80 -9.45
CA GLY A 21 -12.38 -8.45 -10.75
C GLY A 21 -10.93 -8.79 -11.06
N GLN A 22 -10.72 -9.71 -11.98
CA GLN A 22 -9.43 -9.96 -12.60
C GLN A 22 -9.37 -9.21 -13.93
N GLY A 23 -8.41 -8.31 -14.08
CA GLY A 23 -8.17 -7.58 -15.32
C GLY A 23 -6.77 -7.87 -15.86
N ASP A 24 -6.48 -7.40 -17.07
CA ASP A 24 -5.17 -7.58 -17.74
C ASP A 24 -4.01 -6.98 -16.94
N LEU A 25 -4.28 -5.96 -16.14
CA LEU A 25 -3.30 -5.27 -15.30
C LEU A 25 -3.31 -5.76 -13.83
N GLY A 26 -4.01 -6.86 -13.54
CA GLY A 26 -4.12 -7.43 -12.19
C GLY A 26 -5.51 -7.26 -11.60
N VAL A 27 -5.59 -7.23 -10.26
CA VAL A 27 -6.84 -7.15 -9.52
C VAL A 27 -7.41 -5.73 -9.59
N SER A 28 -8.67 -5.61 -10.00
CA SER A 28 -9.45 -4.37 -9.99
C SER A 28 -10.54 -4.42 -8.92
N VAL A 29 -10.78 -3.32 -8.22
CA VAL A 29 -11.81 -3.22 -7.18
C VAL A 29 -13.12 -2.73 -7.77
N ASP A 30 -14.24 -3.43 -7.48
CA ASP A 30 -15.57 -2.89 -7.69
C ASP A 30 -15.91 -1.93 -6.54
N TRP A 31 -15.56 -0.67 -6.73
CA TRP A 31 -15.72 0.36 -5.70
C TRP A 31 -17.19 0.59 -5.33
N SER A 32 -18.08 0.56 -6.31
CA SER A 32 -19.51 0.81 -6.09
C SER A 32 -20.14 -0.26 -5.20
N VAL A 33 -19.94 -1.53 -5.56
CA VAL A 33 -20.48 -2.65 -4.81
C VAL A 33 -19.82 -2.76 -3.44
N SER A 34 -18.50 -2.57 -3.37
CA SER A 34 -17.76 -2.64 -2.09
C SER A 34 -18.19 -1.52 -1.14
N ALA A 35 -18.38 -0.29 -1.61
CA ALA A 35 -18.85 0.82 -0.79
C ALA A 35 -20.26 0.59 -0.26
N ALA A 36 -21.19 0.11 -1.11
CA ALA A 36 -22.55 -0.21 -0.68
C ALA A 36 -22.56 -1.28 0.41
N ARG A 37 -21.84 -2.38 0.22
CA ARG A 37 -21.73 -3.45 1.22
C ARG A 37 -21.09 -2.97 2.53
N LEU A 38 -20.08 -2.10 2.45
CA LEU A 38 -19.47 -1.50 3.64
C LEU A 38 -20.47 -0.63 4.40
N ALA A 39 -21.28 0.17 3.69
CA ALA A 39 -22.30 0.99 4.32
C ALA A 39 -23.34 0.14 5.07
N ASP A 40 -23.81 -0.95 4.46
CA ASP A 40 -24.75 -1.91 5.08
C ASP A 40 -24.11 -2.57 6.33
N TRP A 41 -22.85 -2.98 6.22
CA TRP A 41 -22.13 -3.57 7.34
C TRP A 41 -21.96 -2.55 8.49
N ARG A 42 -21.59 -1.30 8.18
CA ARG A 42 -21.42 -0.24 9.17
C ARG A 42 -22.71 0.12 9.89
N ALA A 43 -23.86 0.03 9.23
CA ALA A 43 -25.17 0.31 9.86
C ALA A 43 -25.45 -0.64 11.04
N SER A 44 -24.93 -1.86 11.01
CA SER A 44 -25.10 -2.86 12.07
C SER A 44 -23.89 -2.98 13.02
N HIS A 45 -22.78 -2.29 12.74
CA HIS A 45 -21.54 -2.34 13.53
C HIS A 45 -21.03 -0.93 13.86
N PRO A 46 -21.59 -0.28 14.90
CA PRO A 46 -21.27 1.12 15.25
C PRO A 46 -19.92 1.29 15.94
N GLN A 47 -19.19 0.20 16.24
CA GLN A 47 -17.91 0.24 16.94
C GLN A 47 -16.90 1.15 16.21
N ARG A 48 -16.14 1.93 16.98
CA ARG A 48 -15.12 2.83 16.42
C ARG A 48 -13.89 2.11 15.90
N ARG A 49 -13.56 0.95 16.51
CA ARG A 49 -12.44 0.12 16.09
C ARG A 49 -12.95 -1.05 15.28
N VAL A 50 -12.30 -1.29 14.15
CA VAL A 50 -12.63 -2.40 13.27
C VAL A 50 -11.35 -3.17 12.97
N VAL A 51 -11.37 -4.47 13.19
CA VAL A 51 -10.34 -5.39 12.73
C VAL A 51 -10.80 -5.98 11.41
N ILE A 52 -9.99 -5.88 10.39
CA ILE A 52 -10.36 -6.31 9.03
C ILE A 52 -9.38 -7.39 8.58
N THR A 53 -9.89 -8.47 8.00
CA THR A 53 -9.04 -9.47 7.37
C THR A 53 -8.38 -8.89 6.12
N GLY A 54 -7.07 -9.10 5.97
CA GLY A 54 -6.32 -8.67 4.78
C GLY A 54 -6.24 -9.75 3.72
N PHE A 55 -5.78 -9.39 2.51
CA PHE A 55 -5.40 -10.28 1.41
C PHE A 55 -6.57 -10.96 0.66
N ILE A 56 -7.70 -11.18 1.29
CA ILE A 56 -8.85 -11.94 0.74
C ILE A 56 -9.98 -11.03 0.28
N ALA A 57 -10.72 -11.49 -0.74
CA ALA A 57 -11.87 -10.80 -1.31
C ALA A 57 -12.85 -11.81 -1.93
N ARG A 58 -13.92 -11.35 -2.54
CA ARG A 58 -14.77 -12.12 -3.46
C ARG A 58 -14.73 -11.55 -4.86
N ASP A 59 -14.91 -12.40 -5.86
CA ASP A 59 -15.21 -11.94 -7.22
C ASP A 59 -16.70 -11.60 -7.39
N SER A 60 -17.05 -11.05 -8.55
CA SER A 60 -18.45 -10.70 -8.89
C SER A 60 -19.41 -11.90 -8.89
N SER A 61 -18.91 -13.13 -9.02
CA SER A 61 -19.70 -14.38 -8.93
C SER A 61 -19.82 -14.89 -7.49
N GLY A 62 -19.22 -14.22 -6.51
CA GLY A 62 -19.23 -14.59 -5.10
C GLY A 62 -18.17 -15.61 -4.70
N ARG A 63 -17.25 -16.02 -5.60
CA ARG A 63 -16.17 -16.94 -5.29
C ARG A 63 -15.09 -16.23 -4.50
N ILE A 64 -14.50 -16.93 -3.54
CA ILE A 64 -13.36 -16.41 -2.75
C ILE A 64 -12.14 -16.28 -3.67
N THR A 65 -11.49 -15.15 -3.58
CA THR A 65 -10.26 -14.84 -4.31
C THR A 65 -9.28 -14.09 -3.42
N THR A 66 -8.08 -13.80 -3.95
CA THR A 66 -7.04 -13.06 -3.24
C THR A 66 -6.63 -11.84 -4.04
N LEU A 67 -6.01 -10.87 -3.36
CA LEU A 67 -5.51 -9.64 -3.98
C LEU A 67 -4.13 -9.80 -4.63
N GLY A 68 -3.57 -10.99 -4.62
CA GLY A 68 -2.27 -11.27 -5.21
C GLY A 68 -1.09 -10.77 -4.39
N ARG A 69 0.02 -10.48 -5.06
CA ARG A 69 1.26 -10.04 -4.39
C ARG A 69 1.02 -8.74 -3.61
N ASN A 70 1.58 -8.66 -2.38
CA ASN A 70 1.40 -7.54 -1.44
C ASN A 70 -0.07 -7.25 -1.12
N GLY A 71 -0.93 -8.28 -1.18
CA GLY A 71 -2.37 -8.12 -1.03
C GLY A 71 -2.82 -7.60 0.33
N SER A 72 -2.01 -7.74 1.40
CA SER A 72 -2.31 -7.16 2.72
C SER A 72 -2.21 -5.64 2.69
N ASP A 73 -1.14 -5.08 2.10
CA ASP A 73 -0.96 -3.64 1.95
C ASP A 73 -2.02 -3.07 1.00
N PHE A 74 -2.35 -3.83 -0.05
CA PHE A 74 -3.43 -3.45 -0.97
C PHE A 74 -4.79 -3.45 -0.26
N SER A 75 -5.09 -4.44 0.59
CA SER A 75 -6.29 -4.42 1.44
C SER A 75 -6.34 -3.17 2.31
N ALA A 76 -5.22 -2.85 2.98
CA ALA A 76 -5.15 -1.69 3.85
C ALA A 76 -5.43 -0.38 3.09
N SER A 77 -4.87 -0.22 1.89
CA SER A 77 -5.08 0.94 1.03
C SER A 77 -6.53 1.02 0.52
N ILE A 78 -7.13 -0.11 0.10
CA ILE A 78 -8.52 -0.17 -0.33
C ILE A 78 -9.46 0.21 0.81
N PHE A 79 -9.29 -0.39 1.99
CA PHE A 79 -10.15 -0.08 3.14
C PHE A 79 -9.91 1.32 3.68
N ALA A 80 -8.69 1.86 3.62
CA ALA A 80 -8.44 3.25 3.93
C ALA A 80 -9.26 4.18 3.03
N ALA A 81 -9.33 3.88 1.72
CA ALA A 81 -10.17 4.62 0.79
C ALA A 81 -11.67 4.45 1.06
N LEU A 82 -12.15 3.22 1.30
CA LEU A 82 -13.56 2.93 1.58
C LEU A 82 -14.07 3.54 2.89
N PHE A 83 -13.20 3.68 3.90
CA PHE A 83 -13.53 4.29 5.19
C PHE A 83 -13.28 5.80 5.23
N ASP A 84 -12.86 6.42 4.13
CA ASP A 84 -12.47 7.84 4.09
C ASP A 84 -11.47 8.16 5.21
N ALA A 85 -10.42 7.36 5.30
CA ALA A 85 -9.41 7.47 6.34
C ALA A 85 -8.61 8.78 6.19
N ARG A 86 -8.04 9.27 7.28
CA ARG A 86 -7.17 10.45 7.27
C ARG A 86 -5.74 10.14 6.89
N GLU A 87 -5.30 8.92 7.20
CA GLU A 87 -3.94 8.43 6.97
C GLU A 87 -3.92 6.90 6.98
N LEU A 88 -2.91 6.31 6.36
CA LEU A 88 -2.66 4.88 6.30
C LEU A 88 -1.30 4.57 6.92
N HIS A 89 -1.23 3.68 7.91
CA HIS A 89 0.01 3.19 8.49
C HIS A 89 0.25 1.73 8.09
N ILE A 90 1.38 1.49 7.44
CA ILE A 90 1.86 0.15 7.10
C ILE A 90 2.99 -0.20 8.05
N TRP A 91 2.74 -1.19 8.92
CA TRP A 91 3.71 -1.68 9.87
C TRP A 91 4.46 -2.88 9.29
N THR A 92 5.77 -2.75 9.20
CA THR A 92 6.68 -3.75 8.60
C THR A 92 7.88 -4.01 9.52
N ASP A 93 8.94 -4.61 9.02
CA ASP A 93 10.17 -4.97 9.74
C ASP A 93 11.34 -4.01 9.51
N VAL A 94 11.11 -2.90 8.78
CA VAL A 94 12.13 -1.89 8.47
C VAL A 94 11.71 -0.50 8.95
N ASP A 95 12.67 0.38 9.25
CA ASP A 95 12.46 1.73 9.78
C ASP A 95 11.90 2.74 8.74
N GLY A 96 11.36 2.26 7.64
CA GLY A 96 10.83 3.08 6.56
C GLY A 96 11.46 2.73 5.21
N VAL A 97 11.33 3.63 4.25
CA VAL A 97 12.02 3.52 2.96
C VAL A 97 13.45 3.98 3.12
N LEU A 98 14.41 3.15 2.75
CA LEU A 98 15.82 3.46 2.89
C LEU A 98 16.37 4.13 1.62
N SER A 99 17.40 4.95 1.77
CA SER A 99 18.07 5.64 0.67
C SER A 99 18.81 4.71 -0.30
N ALA A 100 19.10 3.48 0.13
CA ALA A 100 19.68 2.40 -0.70
C ALA A 100 19.41 1.05 -0.04
N ASP A 101 19.72 -0.06 -0.73
CA ASP A 101 19.70 -1.39 -0.12
C ASP A 101 20.82 -1.50 0.93
N PRO A 102 20.50 -1.68 2.22
CA PRO A 102 21.50 -1.70 3.29
C PRO A 102 22.47 -2.90 3.22
N ARG A 103 22.13 -3.93 2.42
CA ARG A 103 23.03 -5.06 2.16
C ARG A 103 24.18 -4.67 1.21
N LEU A 104 23.96 -3.63 0.39
CA LEU A 104 24.95 -3.11 -0.57
C LEU A 104 25.61 -1.83 -0.05
N VAL A 105 24.84 -1.00 0.65
CA VAL A 105 25.27 0.28 1.21
C VAL A 105 24.94 0.29 2.70
N PRO A 106 25.85 -0.15 3.58
CA PRO A 106 25.62 -0.21 5.03
C PRO A 106 25.26 1.14 5.66
N GLU A 107 25.66 2.25 5.03
CA GLU A 107 25.39 3.63 5.44
C GLU A 107 24.02 4.13 4.97
N ALA A 108 23.19 3.28 4.34
CA ALA A 108 21.84 3.66 3.92
C ALA A 108 21.02 4.16 5.11
N VAL A 109 20.35 5.29 4.92
CA VAL A 109 19.53 5.96 5.95
C VAL A 109 18.07 5.90 5.60
N SER A 110 17.19 5.93 6.62
CA SER A 110 15.75 6.07 6.41
C SER A 110 15.42 7.46 5.87
N LEU A 111 14.53 7.50 4.88
CA LEU A 111 14.02 8.74 4.30
C LEU A 111 12.79 9.20 5.09
N ASP A 112 12.81 10.42 5.61
CA ASP A 112 11.72 10.94 6.44
C ASP A 112 10.42 11.13 5.65
N ALA A 113 10.53 11.62 4.42
CA ALA A 113 9.38 11.85 3.55
C ALA A 113 9.71 11.66 2.06
N LEU A 114 8.72 11.16 1.32
CA LEU A 114 8.75 10.98 -0.13
C LEU A 114 7.45 11.49 -0.75
N SER A 115 7.52 11.93 -2.00
CA SER A 115 6.32 12.02 -2.83
C SER A 115 5.87 10.63 -3.27
N TYR A 116 4.62 10.50 -3.73
CA TYR A 116 4.15 9.24 -4.33
C TYR A 116 4.99 8.85 -5.55
N GLU A 117 5.41 9.83 -6.35
CA GLU A 117 6.24 9.60 -7.55
C GLU A 117 7.59 9.03 -7.15
N GLU A 118 8.29 9.66 -6.19
CA GLU A 118 9.56 9.18 -5.66
C GLU A 118 9.44 7.76 -5.09
N ALA A 119 8.38 7.49 -4.32
CA ALA A 119 8.13 6.17 -3.74
C ALA A 119 7.86 5.10 -4.81
N CYS A 120 7.10 5.43 -5.87
CA CYS A 120 6.85 4.54 -7.00
C CYS A 120 8.14 4.22 -7.76
N GLU A 121 8.98 5.22 -8.04
CA GLU A 121 10.26 5.03 -8.71
C GLU A 121 11.20 4.11 -7.91
N LEU A 122 11.37 4.40 -6.62
CA LEU A 122 12.19 3.55 -5.75
C LEU A 122 11.66 2.11 -5.68
N ALA A 123 10.35 1.94 -5.58
CA ALA A 123 9.71 0.62 -5.51
C ALA A 123 9.83 -0.15 -6.82
N TYR A 124 9.71 0.52 -7.97
CA TYR A 124 9.82 -0.10 -9.28
C TYR A 124 11.23 -0.67 -9.52
N PHE A 125 12.26 0.07 -9.11
CA PHE A 125 13.65 -0.30 -9.35
C PHE A 125 14.30 -1.12 -8.23
N GLY A 126 13.57 -1.58 -7.20
CA GLY A 126 14.09 -2.58 -6.27
C GLY A 126 13.91 -2.34 -4.78
N ALA A 127 13.40 -1.20 -4.35
CA ALA A 127 13.02 -1.01 -2.95
C ALA A 127 11.78 -1.86 -2.64
N LYS A 128 11.97 -3.02 -1.98
CA LYS A 128 10.92 -4.03 -1.76
C LYS A 128 9.89 -3.67 -0.68
N VAL A 129 9.97 -2.47 -0.12
CA VAL A 129 9.17 -2.08 1.05
C VAL A 129 7.71 -1.84 0.71
N ILE A 130 7.43 -1.35 -0.52
CA ILE A 130 6.06 -1.07 -0.98
C ILE A 130 5.96 -1.46 -2.47
N HIS A 131 4.76 -1.84 -2.90
CA HIS A 131 4.49 -2.08 -4.31
C HIS A 131 3.62 -0.94 -4.87
N PRO A 132 3.94 -0.34 -6.05
CA PRO A 132 3.19 0.80 -6.58
C PRO A 132 1.68 0.58 -6.66
N GLN A 133 1.23 -0.59 -7.12
CA GLN A 133 -0.20 -0.92 -7.23
C GLN A 133 -0.94 -0.88 -5.88
N THR A 134 -0.25 -1.18 -4.78
CA THR A 134 -0.88 -1.18 -3.46
C THR A 134 -1.12 0.23 -2.93
N MET A 135 -0.42 1.23 -3.44
CA MET A 135 -0.60 2.63 -3.08
C MET A 135 -1.72 3.32 -3.87
N LEU A 136 -2.10 2.80 -5.04
CA LEU A 136 -3.03 3.49 -5.95
C LEU A 136 -4.34 3.98 -5.29
N PRO A 137 -5.03 3.19 -4.44
CA PRO A 137 -6.26 3.68 -3.79
C PRO A 137 -6.01 4.88 -2.87
N ALA A 138 -4.92 4.85 -2.10
CA ALA A 138 -4.55 5.96 -1.22
C ALA A 138 -4.07 7.18 -2.02
N MET A 139 -3.30 6.97 -3.08
CA MET A 139 -2.82 8.05 -3.98
C MET A 139 -3.98 8.78 -4.64
N ALA A 140 -5.00 8.05 -5.11
CA ALA A 140 -6.18 8.65 -5.76
C ALA A 140 -6.94 9.63 -4.86
N LEU A 141 -6.84 9.47 -3.54
CA LEU A 141 -7.44 10.35 -2.54
C LEU A 141 -6.44 11.32 -1.89
N GLY A 142 -5.18 11.31 -2.31
CA GLY A 142 -4.12 12.11 -1.67
C GLY A 142 -3.85 11.73 -0.22
N LEU A 143 -4.17 10.50 0.17
CA LEU A 143 -4.11 10.00 1.54
C LEU A 143 -2.66 9.74 1.95
N PRO A 144 -2.10 10.39 2.98
CA PRO A 144 -0.74 10.13 3.42
C PRO A 144 -0.57 8.69 3.91
N ILE A 145 0.53 8.05 3.46
CA ILE A 145 0.93 6.70 3.85
C ILE A 145 2.17 6.80 4.71
N PHE A 146 2.19 6.09 5.84
CA PHE A 146 3.33 6.01 6.74
C PHE A 146 3.86 4.58 6.76
N ILE A 147 5.14 4.40 6.50
CA ILE A 147 5.84 3.12 6.64
C ILE A 147 6.56 3.13 7.97
N ARG A 148 6.23 2.19 8.85
CA ARG A 148 6.71 2.15 10.23
C ARG A 148 7.22 0.76 10.61
N ASN A 149 8.18 0.73 11.52
CA ASN A 149 8.76 -0.51 12.00
C ASN A 149 8.04 -1.05 13.25
N THR A 150 7.52 -2.27 13.15
CA THR A 150 6.87 -2.97 14.28
C THR A 150 7.83 -3.21 15.44
N PHE A 151 9.12 -3.42 15.16
CA PHE A 151 10.15 -3.68 16.16
C PHE A 151 10.83 -2.41 16.69
N ASN A 152 10.59 -1.26 16.03
CA ASN A 152 11.09 0.04 16.46
C ASN A 152 9.97 1.11 16.38
N PRO A 153 8.91 0.99 17.19
CA PRO A 153 7.72 1.84 17.08
C PRO A 153 7.98 3.31 17.44
N ALA A 154 9.11 3.60 18.10
CA ALA A 154 9.52 4.98 18.41
C ALA A 154 10.09 5.72 17.18
N HIS A 155 10.55 5.00 16.16
CA HIS A 155 11.02 5.61 14.90
C HIS A 155 9.83 6.17 14.11
N ALA A 156 9.96 7.39 13.59
CA ALA A 156 8.88 8.05 12.86
C ALA A 156 8.49 7.32 11.56
N GLY A 157 9.46 6.61 10.96
CA GLY A 157 9.28 5.94 9.67
C GLY A 157 9.37 6.91 8.49
N THR A 158 8.84 6.50 7.35
CA THR A 158 8.76 7.32 6.13
C THR A 158 7.32 7.73 5.88
N ARG A 159 7.10 9.03 5.68
CA ARG A 159 5.82 9.58 5.22
C ARG A 159 5.82 9.67 3.69
N ILE A 160 4.80 9.12 3.03
CA ILE A 160 4.59 9.20 1.57
C ILE A 160 3.30 9.96 1.32
N ALA A 161 3.35 11.04 0.53
CA ALA A 161 2.19 11.89 0.26
C ALA A 161 2.29 12.53 -1.14
N VAL A 162 1.34 13.40 -1.48
CA VAL A 162 1.34 14.16 -2.76
C VAL A 162 2.64 14.95 -2.94
N SER A 163 3.16 15.54 -1.86
CA SER A 163 4.44 16.25 -1.87
C SER A 163 5.41 15.57 -0.90
N GLY A 164 6.61 15.28 -1.37
CA GLY A 164 7.73 14.89 -0.54
C GLY A 164 8.25 16.04 0.31
N ASP A 165 9.32 15.79 1.04
CA ASP A 165 10.03 16.85 1.74
C ASP A 165 10.78 17.75 0.73
N ALA A 166 10.76 19.05 0.97
CA ALA A 166 11.54 20.04 0.21
C ALA A 166 13.05 19.99 0.54
N SER A 167 13.62 18.80 0.83
CA SER A 167 15.04 18.69 1.14
C SER A 167 15.87 19.17 -0.05
N GLN A 168 16.98 19.82 0.26
CA GLN A 168 17.91 20.36 -0.74
C GLN A 168 18.74 19.27 -1.46
N ASN A 169 18.59 18.00 -1.08
CA ASN A 169 19.29 16.90 -1.73
C ASN A 169 18.60 16.52 -3.04
N PRO A 170 19.25 16.69 -4.19
CA PRO A 170 18.68 16.36 -5.50
C PRO A 170 18.54 14.85 -5.72
N VAL A 171 19.24 14.01 -4.94
CA VAL A 171 19.16 12.56 -4.98
C VAL A 171 18.59 12.07 -3.65
N ARG A 172 17.42 11.42 -3.70
CA ARG A 172 16.73 10.87 -2.52
C ARG A 172 17.19 9.47 -2.18
N GLY A 173 17.32 8.64 -3.18
CA GLY A 173 17.72 7.27 -2.99
C GLY A 173 18.24 6.65 -4.28
N LEU A 174 18.83 5.47 -4.13
CA LEU A 174 19.38 4.67 -5.20
C LEU A 174 18.79 3.27 -5.11
N SER A 175 18.30 2.76 -6.23
CA SER A 175 17.92 1.35 -6.36
C SER A 175 18.78 0.67 -7.43
N LEU A 176 19.02 -0.62 -7.25
CA LEU A 176 19.78 -1.42 -8.16
C LEU A 176 18.91 -2.54 -8.74
N ALA A 177 18.92 -2.65 -10.05
CA ALA A 177 18.35 -3.81 -10.75
C ALA A 177 19.47 -4.57 -11.45
N ASP A 178 19.63 -5.84 -11.08
CA ASP A 178 20.64 -6.73 -11.68
C ASP A 178 20.09 -7.46 -12.92
N ALA A 179 21.01 -7.97 -13.74
CA ALA A 179 20.71 -8.83 -14.90
C ALA A 179 19.75 -8.18 -15.92
N LEU A 180 19.96 -6.89 -16.20
CA LEU A 180 19.21 -6.16 -17.23
C LEU A 180 19.82 -6.41 -18.61
N ALA A 181 18.95 -6.45 -19.63
CA ALA A 181 19.33 -6.42 -21.03
C ALA A 181 18.66 -5.24 -21.73
N ILE A 182 19.38 -4.52 -22.57
CA ILE A 182 18.84 -3.48 -23.44
C ILE A 182 18.56 -4.14 -24.81
N ILE A 183 17.31 -4.06 -25.25
CA ILE A 183 16.89 -4.52 -26.57
C ILE A 183 16.53 -3.28 -27.38
N ASN A 184 17.31 -3.02 -28.43
CA ASN A 184 16.97 -2.01 -29.40
C ASN A 184 16.10 -2.65 -30.50
N VAL A 185 14.94 -2.08 -30.75
CA VAL A 185 14.07 -2.46 -31.88
C VAL A 185 14.13 -1.33 -32.89
N GLU A 186 14.75 -1.61 -34.02
CA GLU A 186 14.92 -0.65 -35.10
C GLU A 186 14.13 -1.11 -36.32
N GLY A 187 13.45 -0.20 -37.00
CA GLY A 187 12.72 -0.48 -38.24
C GLY A 187 12.39 0.77 -39.00
N ALA A 188 12.50 0.71 -40.33
CA ALA A 188 12.07 1.80 -41.19
C ALA A 188 10.55 1.95 -41.12
N GLY A 189 10.05 3.11 -40.63
CA GLY A 189 8.63 3.40 -40.52
C GLY A 189 8.01 3.19 -39.12
N MET A 190 8.81 2.91 -38.09
CA MET A 190 8.35 3.01 -36.71
C MET A 190 8.34 4.49 -36.29
N ILE A 191 7.12 5.08 -36.19
CA ILE A 191 6.85 6.39 -35.62
C ILE A 191 6.09 6.17 -34.30
#